data_b212ca1a285007e74f196f8d717433a9
#
_entry.id   b212ca1a285007e74f196f8d717433a9
#
_cell.length_a   1.000
_cell.length_b   1.000
_cell.length_c   1.000
_cell.angle_alpha   90.00
_cell.angle_beta   90.00
_cell.angle_gamma   90.00
#
_symmetry.space_group_name_H-M   'P 1'
#
loop_
_entity.id
_entity.type
_entity.pdbx_description
1 polymer ?
#
loop_
_entity_poly.entity_id
_entity_poly.type
_entity_poly.pdbx_seq_one_letter_code
_entity_poly.pdbx_strand_id
1 'polypeptide(L)'
;MLIHLPIIILTSLHPMPIADAVPKFDIARECRFESGSKEELNRCAADEAQAREKLQTEWIQFTPSEKSMCTQEADGDGISSYVELQVCLEMERDVKQEEVGKM
;
A
#
# COMPACT_ATOMS: atom_id res chain seq x y z
N MET A 1 -53.12 1.09 -5.26
CA MET A 1 -52.50 1.22 -5.11
C MET A 1 -51.44 1.06 -4.62
N LEU A 2 -50.83 0.84 -4.48
CA LEU A 2 -49.80 0.72 -4.06
C LEU A 2 -48.59 0.85 -4.31
N ILE A 3 -48.21 1.00 -4.26
CA ILE A 3 -47.07 1.27 -4.38
C ILE A 3 -46.01 0.88 -3.99
N HIS A 4 -45.33 0.75 -3.87
CA HIS A 4 -44.28 0.42 -3.51
C HIS A 4 -43.09 0.64 -3.73
N LEU A 5 -42.64 0.76 -3.59
CA LEU A 5 -41.52 1.02 -3.67
C LEU A 5 -40.46 0.60 -3.63
N PRO A 6 -39.80 0.58 -3.72
CA PRO A 6 -38.74 0.15 -3.82
C PRO A 6 -37.73 0.33 -3.33
N ILE A 7 -37.29 0.29 -3.02
CA ILE A 7 -36.35 0.38 -2.45
C ILE A 7 -35.17 0.23 -2.72
N ILE A 8 -34.67 0.30 -2.91
CA ILE A 8 -33.60 0.29 -3.09
C ILE A 8 -32.53 0.14 -2.63
N ILE A 9 -32.06 0.09 -2.39
CA ILE A 9 -31.07 -0.10 -1.90
C ILE A 9 -29.88 0.07 -2.13
N LEU A 10 -29.55 0.32 -2.34
CA LEU A 10 -28.46 0.60 -2.48
C LEU A 10 -27.50 0.28 -2.00
N THR A 11 -27.26 0.35 -1.51
CA THR A 11 -26.45 0.04 -0.91
C THR A 11 -25.36 -0.27 -1.29
N SER A 12 -25.10 -0.62 -1.63
CA SER A 12 -24.13 -1.03 -2.06
C SER A 12 -23.10 -0.27 -2.09
N LEU A 13 -23.07 0.31 -1.92
CA LEU A 13 -22.23 1.03 -1.93
C LEU A 13 -21.35 1.00 -1.08
N HIS A 14 -20.73 0.33 -0.94
CA HIS A 14 -19.81 0.30 -0.16
C HIS A 14 -18.71 0.84 -0.63
N PRO A 15 -18.30 1.51 -0.13
CA PRO A 15 -17.17 2.14 -0.44
C PRO A 15 -16.07 1.21 -0.41
N MET A 16 -15.32 1.18 -1.27
CA MET A 16 -14.30 0.43 -1.26
C MET A 16 -13.40 0.88 -0.31
N PRO A 17 -13.01 0.11 0.55
CA PRO A 17 -12.04 0.46 1.50
C PRO A 17 -10.78 0.73 0.77
N ILE A 18 -10.23 1.82 1.03
CA ILE A 18 -9.01 2.19 0.45
C ILE A 18 -7.94 1.22 0.73
N ALA A 19 -7.99 0.55 1.87
CA ALA A 19 -7.00 -0.42 2.26
C ALA A 19 -6.96 -1.65 1.37
N ASP A 20 -7.96 -1.83 0.53
CA ASP A 20 -7.97 -2.97 -0.35
C ASP A 20 -7.13 -2.77 -1.59
N ALA A 21 -6.53 -1.63 -1.76
CA ALA A 21 -5.68 -1.38 -2.92
C ALA A 21 -4.37 -0.77 -2.49
N VAL A 22 -3.31 -1.09 -3.23
CA VAL A 22 -2.02 -0.46 -2.99
C VAL A 22 -2.16 1.04 -3.21
N PRO A 23 -1.67 1.85 -2.28
CA PRO A 23 -1.81 3.30 -2.42
C PRO A 23 -1.03 3.82 -3.62
N LYS A 24 -1.39 5.01 -4.09
CA LYS A 24 -0.71 5.60 -5.23
C LYS A 24 0.25 6.64 -4.72
N PHE A 25 1.53 6.37 -4.86
CA PHE A 25 2.58 7.31 -4.48
C PHE A 25 3.18 7.93 -5.73
N ASP A 26 3.74 9.12 -5.56
CA ASP A 26 4.39 9.82 -6.67
C ASP A 26 5.87 9.44 -6.70
N ILE A 27 6.20 8.46 -7.52
CA ILE A 27 7.56 7.95 -7.62
C ILE A 27 8.52 9.05 -8.07
N ALA A 28 8.12 9.85 -9.02
CA ALA A 28 8.99 10.89 -9.54
C ALA A 28 9.37 11.89 -8.45
N ARG A 29 8.39 12.26 -7.63
CA ARG A 29 8.64 13.19 -6.54
C ARG A 29 9.57 12.60 -5.50
N GLU A 30 9.31 11.36 -5.14
CA GLU A 30 10.11 10.66 -4.15
C GLU A 30 11.55 10.59 -4.61
N CYS A 31 11.76 10.20 -5.86
CA CYS A 31 13.11 10.01 -6.35
C CYS A 31 13.85 11.31 -6.57
N ARG A 32 13.14 12.40 -6.87
CA ARG A 32 13.79 13.69 -6.98
C ARG A 32 14.36 14.15 -5.65
N PHE A 33 13.70 13.79 -4.56
CA PHE A 33 14.17 14.17 -3.26
C PHE A 33 15.42 13.42 -2.86
N GLU A 34 15.52 12.18 -3.28
CA GLU A 34 16.59 11.33 -2.80
C GLU A 34 17.80 11.26 -3.73
N SER A 35 17.67 11.76 -4.93
CA SER A 35 18.68 11.53 -5.93
C SER A 35 19.52 12.76 -6.22
N GLY A 36 20.82 12.58 -6.29
CA GLY A 36 21.73 13.65 -6.64
C GLY A 36 22.17 13.62 -8.07
N SER A 37 21.84 12.58 -8.82
CA SER A 37 22.27 12.47 -10.20
C SER A 37 21.17 11.80 -11.02
N LYS A 38 21.32 11.87 -12.34
CA LYS A 38 20.35 11.26 -13.23
C LYS A 38 20.37 9.74 -13.09
N GLU A 39 21.54 9.18 -12.88
CA GLU A 39 21.65 7.75 -12.71
C GLU A 39 20.96 7.28 -11.46
N GLU A 40 21.13 8.03 -10.36
CA GLU A 40 20.47 7.71 -9.12
C GLU A 40 18.96 7.86 -9.26
N LEU A 41 18.53 8.90 -10.00
CA LEU A 41 17.12 9.10 -10.22
C LEU A 41 16.51 7.91 -10.95
N ASN A 42 17.18 7.45 -12.01
CA ASN A 42 16.68 6.32 -12.77
C ASN A 42 16.64 5.05 -11.95
N ARG A 43 17.65 4.84 -11.13
CA ARG A 43 17.70 3.64 -10.28
C ARG A 43 16.59 3.69 -9.24
N CYS A 44 16.40 4.85 -8.64
CA CYS A 44 15.33 5.04 -7.67
C CYS A 44 13.97 4.76 -8.30
N ALA A 45 13.72 5.29 -9.49
CA ALA A 45 12.45 5.08 -10.16
C ALA A 45 12.21 3.61 -10.46
N ALA A 46 13.26 2.90 -10.86
CA ALA A 46 13.15 1.48 -11.16
C ALA A 46 12.85 0.68 -9.88
N ASP A 47 13.54 1.01 -8.79
CA ASP A 47 13.34 0.32 -7.52
C ASP A 47 11.94 0.56 -6.98
N GLU A 48 11.46 1.78 -7.09
CA GLU A 48 10.12 2.11 -6.63
C GLU A 48 9.04 1.40 -7.45
N ALA A 49 9.22 1.37 -8.76
CA ALA A 49 8.26 0.70 -9.63
C ALA A 49 8.24 -0.80 -9.37
N GLN A 50 9.40 -1.38 -9.12
CA GLN A 50 9.49 -2.80 -8.84
C GLN A 50 8.82 -3.13 -7.49
N ALA A 51 9.04 -2.28 -6.50
CA ALA A 51 8.40 -2.47 -5.20
C ALA A 51 6.89 -2.37 -5.33
N ARG A 52 6.40 -1.43 -6.14
CA ARG A 52 4.96 -1.29 -6.35
C ARG A 52 4.37 -2.55 -6.99
N GLU A 53 5.04 -3.08 -8.00
CA GLU A 53 4.56 -4.29 -8.65
C GLU A 53 4.49 -5.45 -7.67
N LYS A 54 5.52 -5.60 -6.86
CA LYS A 54 5.54 -6.67 -5.90
C LYS A 54 4.44 -6.51 -4.87
N LEU A 55 4.21 -5.29 -4.43
CA LEU A 55 3.14 -5.03 -3.50
C LEU A 55 1.78 -5.37 -4.09
N GLN A 56 1.58 -5.09 -5.37
CA GLN A 56 0.33 -5.40 -6.02
C GLN A 56 0.03 -6.89 -6.02
N THR A 57 1.05 -7.71 -6.15
CA THR A 57 0.84 -9.16 -6.15
C THR A 57 0.70 -9.72 -4.74
N GLU A 58 1.29 -9.06 -3.75
CA GLU A 58 1.28 -9.58 -2.38
C GLU A 58 0.29 -8.89 -1.45
N TRP A 59 -0.39 -7.86 -1.94
CA TRP A 59 -1.21 -7.01 -1.08
C TRP A 59 -2.23 -7.78 -0.25
N ILE A 60 -2.81 -8.78 -0.86
CA ILE A 60 -3.85 -9.56 -0.21
C ILE A 60 -3.32 -10.38 0.96
N GLN A 61 -2.01 -10.57 1.03
CA GLN A 61 -1.42 -11.37 2.09
C GLN A 61 -1.29 -10.60 3.40
N PHE A 62 -1.41 -9.30 3.36
CA PHE A 62 -1.23 -8.47 4.54
C PHE A 62 -2.56 -8.13 5.18
N THR A 63 -2.56 -7.98 6.50
CA THR A 63 -3.79 -7.64 7.21
C THR A 63 -4.12 -6.16 7.07
N PRO A 64 -5.38 -5.78 7.24
CA PRO A 64 -5.74 -4.35 7.20
C PRO A 64 -4.94 -3.51 8.19
N SER A 65 -4.65 -4.06 9.36
CA SER A 65 -3.88 -3.35 10.36
C SER A 65 -2.45 -3.10 9.90
N GLU A 66 -1.82 -4.12 9.32
CA GLU A 66 -0.48 -3.99 8.77
C GLU A 66 -0.45 -2.96 7.64
N LYS A 67 -1.44 -3.04 6.76
CA LYS A 67 -1.51 -2.10 5.64
C LYS A 67 -1.63 -0.67 6.12
N SER A 68 -2.50 -0.44 7.10
CA SER A 68 -2.73 0.90 7.61
C SER A 68 -1.48 1.45 8.28
N MET A 69 -0.88 0.66 9.16
CA MET A 69 0.28 1.09 9.91
C MET A 69 1.47 1.36 8.99
N CYS A 70 1.73 0.45 8.08
CA CYS A 70 2.88 0.60 7.20
C CYS A 70 2.69 1.71 6.18
N THR A 71 1.44 1.94 5.74
CA THR A 71 1.17 3.04 4.83
C THR A 71 1.41 4.38 5.52
N GLN A 72 1.02 4.48 6.79
CA GLN A 72 1.26 5.71 7.55
C GLN A 72 2.75 5.94 7.74
N GLU A 73 3.50 4.89 8.02
CA GLU A 73 4.94 5.02 8.16
C GLU A 73 5.60 5.46 6.86
N ALA A 74 5.19 4.85 5.76
CA ALA A 74 5.79 5.16 4.47
C ALA A 74 5.49 6.58 4.02
N ASP A 75 4.42 7.16 4.56
CA ASP A 75 3.99 8.50 4.18
C ASP A 75 4.30 9.53 5.26
N GLY A 76 5.07 9.15 6.26
CA GLY A 76 5.22 9.94 7.48
C GLY A 76 5.91 11.28 7.28
N ASP A 77 6.81 11.36 6.32
CA ASP A 77 7.55 12.57 6.07
C ASP A 77 6.98 13.42 4.94
N GLY A 78 5.80 13.06 4.48
CA GLY A 78 5.23 13.76 3.33
C GLY A 78 5.81 13.31 2.01
N ILE A 79 6.73 12.37 2.04
CA ILE A 79 7.31 11.78 0.84
C ILE A 79 7.09 10.29 0.96
N SER A 80 6.32 9.75 0.05
CA SER A 80 5.88 8.37 0.15
C SER A 80 6.74 7.46 -0.72
N SER A 81 7.10 6.30 -0.19
CA SER A 81 7.98 5.37 -0.90
C SER A 81 7.39 3.96 -0.89
N TYR A 82 7.32 3.35 -2.08
CA TYR A 82 6.88 1.96 -2.18
C TYR A 82 7.90 1.00 -1.58
N VAL A 83 9.19 1.34 -1.67
CA VAL A 83 10.22 0.50 -1.07
C VAL A 83 10.04 0.48 0.44
N GLU A 84 9.79 1.63 1.05
CA GLU A 84 9.57 1.68 2.49
C GLU A 84 8.31 0.92 2.88
N LEU A 85 7.26 1.06 2.11
CA LEU A 85 6.02 0.35 2.38
C LEU A 85 6.25 -1.16 2.30
N GLN A 86 6.94 -1.60 1.27
CA GLN A 86 7.23 -3.01 1.08
C GLN A 86 8.06 -3.56 2.25
N VAL A 87 9.10 -2.85 2.64
CA VAL A 87 9.95 -3.29 3.73
C VAL A 87 9.16 -3.40 5.03
N CYS A 88 8.33 -2.42 5.32
CA CYS A 88 7.51 -2.43 6.53
C CYS A 88 6.60 -3.65 6.55
N LEU A 89 5.89 -3.88 5.45
CA LEU A 89 4.94 -4.99 5.38
C LEU A 89 5.62 -6.35 5.46
N GLU A 90 6.76 -6.48 4.80
CA GLU A 90 7.47 -7.75 4.84
C GLU A 90 8.04 -8.03 6.22
N MET A 91 8.51 -7.01 6.90
CA MET A 91 9.00 -7.18 8.26
C MET A 91 7.88 -7.60 9.21
N GLU A 92 6.71 -7.01 9.07
CA GLU A 92 5.57 -7.38 9.90
C GLU A 92 5.15 -8.82 9.64
N ARG A 93 5.13 -9.20 8.39
CA ARG A 93 4.77 -10.57 8.02
C ARG A 93 5.77 -11.58 8.59
N ASP A 94 7.06 -11.26 8.48
CA ASP A 94 8.10 -12.16 8.94
C ASP A 94 8.09 -12.33 10.45
N VAL A 95 7.84 -11.25 11.19
CA VAL A 95 7.75 -11.33 12.63
C VAL A 95 6.59 -12.23 13.03
N LYS A 96 5.46 -12.10 12.36
CA LYS A 96 4.31 -12.91 12.65
C LYS A 96 4.58 -14.38 12.39
N GLN A 97 5.27 -14.68 11.30
CA GLN A 97 5.59 -16.05 10.96
C GLN A 97 6.56 -16.66 11.97
N GLU A 98 7.49 -15.85 12.47
CA GLU A 98 8.39 -16.32 13.51
C GLU A 98 7.66 -16.65 14.78
N GLU A 99 6.71 -15.82 15.16
CA GLU A 99 5.94 -16.08 16.37
C GLU A 99 5.16 -17.38 16.26
N VAL A 100 4.54 -17.61 15.12
CA VAL A 100 3.81 -18.83 14.89
C VAL A 100 4.77 -20.02 14.92
N GLY A 101 5.96 -19.88 14.36
CA GLY A 101 6.91 -20.96 14.33
C GLY A 101 7.45 -21.35 15.70
N LYS A 102 7.36 -20.46 16.67
CA LYS A 102 7.84 -20.76 18.02
C LYS A 102 6.79 -21.45 18.87
N MET A 103 5.59 -21.50 18.40
CA MET A 103 4.54 -22.19 19.12
C MET A 103 4.54 -23.67 18.82
#